data_45868e174dc2c0b9f507817a40be1546
#
_entry.id   45868e174dc2c0b9f507817a40be1546
#
_cell.length_a   1.000
_cell.length_b   1.000
_cell.length_c   1.000
_cell.angle_alpha   90.00
_cell.angle_beta   90.00
_cell.angle_gamma   90.00
#
_symmetry.space_group_name_H-M   'P 1'
#
loop_
_entity.id
_entity.type
_entity.pdbx_description
1 polymer ?
#
loop_
_entity_poly.entity_id
_entity_poly.type
_entity_poly.pdbx_seq_one_letter_code
_entity_poly.pdbx_strand_id
1 'polypeptide(L)' 'MKELCVFDLAFAQELCRRGYSMSYCEPNRNEPDRLVFKFKIVPGIWQDFNELKERYRLYGQI' A
#
# COMPACT_ATOMS: atom_id res chain seq x y z
N MET A 1 -9.07 -14.74 -4.05
CA MET A 1 -9.03 -13.88 -2.89
C MET A 1 -8.45 -12.52 -3.25
N LYS A 2 -9.06 -11.46 -2.77
CA LYS A 2 -8.60 -10.13 -3.13
C LYS A 2 -7.47 -9.66 -2.24
N GLU A 3 -6.59 -8.89 -2.82
CA GLU A 3 -5.47 -8.32 -2.09
C GLU A 3 -5.46 -6.82 -2.28
N LEU A 4 -4.92 -6.13 -1.29
CA LEU A 4 -4.75 -4.69 -1.36
C LEU A 4 -3.44 -4.40 -2.06
N CYS A 5 -3.49 -3.64 -3.14
CA CYS A 5 -2.30 -3.28 -3.91
C CYS A 5 -1.83 -1.89 -3.51
N VAL A 6 -0.57 -1.80 -3.12
CA VAL A 6 0.04 -0.54 -2.72
C VAL A 6 1.20 -0.26 -3.66
N PHE A 7 1.17 0.90 -4.30
CA PHE A 7 2.15 1.23 -5.33
C PHE A 7 3.28 2.12 -4.85
N ASP A 8 3.25 2.50 -3.58
CA ASP A 8 4.23 3.40 -3.00
C ASP A 8 4.93 2.73 -1.83
N LEU A 9 6.26 2.76 -1.85
CA LEU A 9 7.04 2.11 -0.80
C LEU A 9 6.80 2.74 0.58
N ALA A 10 6.77 4.06 0.65
CA ALA A 10 6.56 4.73 1.93
C ALA A 10 5.19 4.37 2.51
N PHE A 11 4.19 4.28 1.64
CA PHE A 11 2.84 3.89 2.04
C PHE A 11 2.86 2.46 2.59
N ALA A 12 3.54 1.56 1.88
CA ALA A 12 3.64 0.17 2.31
C ALA A 12 4.35 0.06 3.66
N GLN A 13 5.41 0.82 3.83
CA GLN A 13 6.14 0.83 5.10
C GLN A 13 5.27 1.32 6.24
N GLU A 14 4.45 2.32 5.98
CA GLU A 14 3.56 2.84 7.00
C GLU A 14 2.51 1.81 7.42
N LEU A 15 1.98 1.07 6.46
CA LEU A 15 1.05 0.00 6.78
C LEU A 15 1.72 -1.07 7.64
N CYS A 16 2.96 -1.40 7.32
CA CYS A 16 3.70 -2.37 8.12
C CYS A 16 3.92 -1.86 9.55
N ARG A 17 4.18 -0.57 9.70
CA ARG A 17 4.33 0.02 11.03
C ARG A 17 3.07 -0.10 11.85
N ARG A 18 1.93 -0.05 11.20
CA ARG A 18 0.64 -0.15 11.87
C ARG A 18 0.25 -1.59 12.18
N GLY A 19 1.15 -2.53 11.87
CA GLY A 19 0.93 -3.92 12.22
C GLY A 19 0.42 -4.80 11.11
N TYR A 20 0.27 -4.28 9.91
CA TYR A 20 -0.18 -5.08 8.78
C TYR A 20 1.00 -5.77 8.12
N SER A 21 0.79 -6.98 7.65
CA SER A 21 1.85 -7.75 7.03
C SER A 21 1.72 -7.75 5.52
N MET A 22 2.84 -7.46 4.87
CA MET A 22 2.91 -7.54 3.42
C MET A 22 3.04 -9.00 3.00
N SER A 23 2.19 -9.45 2.09
CA SER A 23 2.20 -10.83 1.62
C SER A 23 3.38 -11.06 0.67
N TYR A 24 3.52 -10.16 -0.30
CA TYR A 24 4.61 -10.25 -1.26
C TYR A 24 4.61 -8.97 -2.09
N CYS A 25 5.62 -8.82 -2.94
CA CYS A 25 5.66 -7.73 -3.90
C CYS A 25 6.01 -8.29 -5.26
N GLU A 26 5.65 -7.55 -6.30
CA GLU A 26 5.93 -7.97 -7.66
C GLU A 26 6.13 -6.73 -8.53
N PRO A 27 6.77 -6.88 -9.69
CA PRO A 27 6.96 -5.74 -10.58
C PRO A 27 5.64 -5.19 -11.10
N ASN A 28 5.57 -3.89 -11.22
CA ASN A 28 4.41 -3.23 -11.80
C ASN A 28 4.37 -3.55 -13.30
N ARG A 29 3.20 -3.91 -13.80
CA ARG A 29 3.06 -4.27 -15.21
C ARG A 29 3.37 -3.12 -16.14
N ASN A 30 2.99 -1.91 -15.75
CA ASN A 30 3.17 -0.73 -16.57
C ASN A 30 4.54 -0.11 -16.40
N GLU A 31 5.14 -0.32 -15.24
CA GLU A 31 6.46 0.23 -14.93
C GLU A 31 7.28 -0.85 -14.25
N PRO A 32 7.93 -1.72 -15.04
CA PRO A 32 8.61 -2.91 -14.47
C PRO A 32 9.72 -2.60 -13.48
N ASP A 33 10.26 -1.39 -13.49
CA ASP A 33 11.28 -1.00 -12.54
C ASP A 33 10.70 -0.55 -11.20
N ARG A 34 9.38 -0.57 -11.07
CA ARG A 34 8.69 -0.26 -9.83
C ARG A 34 8.01 -1.51 -9.28
N LEU A 35 7.82 -1.53 -7.97
CA LEU A 35 7.21 -2.68 -7.32
C LEU A 35 5.79 -2.35 -6.87
N VAL A 36 4.95 -3.38 -6.87
CA VAL A 36 3.62 -3.32 -6.29
C VAL A 36 3.64 -4.18 -5.05
N PHE A 37 3.22 -3.61 -3.93
CA PHE A 37 3.23 -4.31 -2.64
C PHE A 37 1.83 -4.83 -2.34
N LYS A 38 1.74 -6.12 -2.03
CA LYS A 38 0.47 -6.78 -1.82
C LYS A 38 0.24 -7.07 -0.34
N PHE A 39 -0.91 -6.65 0.15
CA PHE A 39 -1.29 -6.89 1.55
C PHE A 39 -2.57 -7.69 1.60
N LYS A 40 -2.68 -8.56 2.59
CA LYS A 40 -3.93 -9.26 2.82
C LYS A 40 -4.96 -8.28 3.34
N ILE A 41 -6.21 -8.46 2.90
CA ILE A 41 -7.29 -7.62 3.38
C ILE A 41 -7.78 -8.21 4.69
N VAL A 42 -7.47 -7.53 5.77
CA VAL A 42 -7.85 -7.93 7.13
C VAL A 42 -8.64 -6.82 7.78
N PRO A 43 -9.36 -7.11 8.87
CA PRO A 43 -10.16 -6.06 9.53
C PRO A 43 -9.33 -4.84 9.87
N GLY A 44 -9.88 -3.67 9.54
CA GLY A 44 -9.22 -2.41 9.84
C GLY A 44 -8.29 -1.88 8.77
N ILE A 45 -7.84 -2.71 7.84
CA ILE A 45 -6.85 -2.26 6.87
C ILE A 45 -7.41 -1.19 5.93
N TRP A 46 -8.67 -1.30 5.56
CA TRP A 46 -9.27 -0.31 4.67
C TRP A 46 -9.35 1.07 5.33
N GLN A 47 -9.62 1.09 6.61
CA GLN A 47 -9.69 2.34 7.33
C GLN A 47 -8.33 3.00 7.38
N ASP A 48 -7.30 2.22 7.70
CA ASP A 48 -5.92 2.74 7.71
C ASP A 48 -5.46 3.12 6.33
N PHE A 49 -5.82 2.32 5.34
CA PHE A 49 -5.46 2.61 3.95
C PHE A 49 -6.05 3.95 3.51
N ASN A 50 -7.33 4.17 3.81
CA ASN A 50 -7.99 5.42 3.42
C ASN A 50 -7.40 6.62 4.15
N GLU A 51 -7.04 6.45 5.41
CA GLU A 51 -6.41 7.50 6.18
C GLU A 51 -5.05 7.89 5.59
N LEU A 52 -4.26 6.89 5.25
CA LEU A 52 -2.96 7.12 4.65
C LEU A 52 -3.08 7.72 3.26
N LYS A 53 -4.06 7.25 2.51
CA LYS A 53 -4.32 7.76 1.18
C LYS A 53 -4.62 9.25 1.22
N GLU A 54 -5.40 9.66 2.20
CA GLU A 54 -5.73 11.05 2.36
C GLU A 54 -4.51 11.86 2.73
N ARG A 55 -3.69 11.32 3.62
CA ARG A 55 -2.46 11.99 4.06
C ARG A 55 -1.46 12.15 2.93
N TYR A 56 -1.22 11.10 2.16
CA TYR A 56 -0.27 11.15 1.06
C TYR A 56 -0.79 11.96 -0.11
N ARG A 57 -2.08 12.02 -0.25
CA ARG A 57 -2.69 12.85 -1.26
C ARG A 57 -2.34 14.31 -1.05
N LEU A 58 -2.31 14.74 0.20
CA LEU A 58 -1.96 16.11 0.53
C LEU A 58 -0.53 16.44 0.13
N TYR A 59 0.35 15.46 0.23
CA TYR A 59 1.75 15.67 -0.12
C TYR A 59 2.06 15.34 -1.57
N GLY A 60 1.47 14.28 -2.06
CA GLY A 60 1.78 13.77 -3.38
C GLY A 60 1.14 14.50 -4.53
N GLN A 61 0.17 15.29 -4.25
CA GLN A 61 -0.56 16.04 -5.27
C GLN A 61 0.19 17.25 -5.79
N ILE A 62 1.19 17.59 -5.15
CA ILE A 62 1.91 18.83 -5.40
C ILE A 62 2.84 18.77 -6.57
#